data_421772a6aae907232296e2c2317e78e3
#
_entry.id   421772a6aae907232296e2c2317e78e3
#
_cell.length_a   1.000
_cell.length_b   1.000
_cell.length_c   1.000
_cell.angle_alpha   90.00
_cell.angle_beta   90.00
_cell.angle_gamma   90.00
#
_symmetry.space_group_name_H-M   'P 1'
#
loop_
_entity.id
_entity.type
_entity.pdbx_description
1 polymer ?
#
loop_
_entity_poly.entity_id
_entity_poly.type
_entity_poly.pdbx_seq_one_letter_code
_entity_poly.pdbx_strand_id
1 'polypeptide(L)'
;MLKWLMSVAAIAAMALGAHAPAVAAGTAAEPRIVWDPIPFGPARKAQMAAYVRRHYGSFMKPTWRLVNPHVIVIHYTDGSYSSTFNTFANDVPDSELHELPATCAHFVIDASGVIHQLVSLQTMCRHTVGLNWTAIGIEHVGFSDAQVLGDTRQMRSSLRLVHWLQCRFNIQTRNVIGHAESLSSPYHHEDVPSLRTQTHSDFVHRDMQTYRARLRRLGGC
;
A
#
# COMPACT_ATOMS: atom_id res chain seq x y z
N MET A 1 10.41 -25.62 -82.11
CA MET A 1 10.91 -24.87 -80.99
C MET A 1 9.86 -24.96 -79.89
N LEU A 2 10.10 -25.86 -78.94
CA LEU A 2 9.12 -26.17 -77.87
C LEU A 2 9.64 -25.56 -76.58
N LYS A 3 8.93 -24.53 -76.02
CA LYS A 3 9.30 -23.90 -74.76
C LYS A 3 8.67 -24.61 -73.56
N TRP A 4 9.51 -25.18 -72.69
CA TRP A 4 9.06 -25.75 -71.42
C TRP A 4 8.85 -24.63 -70.40
N LEU A 5 7.65 -24.56 -69.83
CA LEU A 5 7.31 -23.72 -68.67
C LEU A 5 7.47 -24.58 -67.43
N MET A 6 8.48 -24.25 -66.58
CA MET A 6 8.60 -24.81 -65.23
C MET A 6 7.74 -24.05 -64.28
N SER A 7 6.74 -24.70 -63.69
CA SER A 7 5.94 -24.17 -62.60
C SER A 7 6.67 -24.47 -61.30
N VAL A 8 7.04 -23.41 -60.54
CA VAL A 8 7.58 -23.50 -59.19
C VAL A 8 6.40 -23.45 -58.21
N ALA A 9 6.15 -24.56 -57.53
CA ALA A 9 5.19 -24.61 -56.44
C ALA A 9 5.84 -24.09 -55.14
N ALA A 10 5.36 -22.97 -54.60
CA ALA A 10 5.77 -22.44 -53.31
C ALA A 10 5.01 -23.17 -52.20
N ILE A 11 5.72 -23.91 -51.37
CA ILE A 11 5.18 -24.54 -50.15
C ILE A 11 5.21 -23.51 -49.05
N ALA A 12 4.04 -23.01 -48.63
CA ALA A 12 3.90 -22.17 -47.45
C ALA A 12 3.90 -23.03 -46.17
N ALA A 13 4.96 -22.98 -45.41
CA ALA A 13 5.03 -23.61 -44.09
C ALA A 13 4.23 -22.76 -43.09
N MET A 14 3.06 -23.24 -42.65
CA MET A 14 2.34 -22.67 -41.53
C MET A 14 3.04 -23.06 -40.23
N ALA A 15 3.68 -22.08 -39.59
CA ALA A 15 4.20 -22.23 -38.23
C ALA A 15 3.02 -22.19 -37.24
N LEU A 16 2.66 -23.34 -36.67
CA LEU A 16 1.75 -23.45 -35.54
C LEU A 16 2.48 -22.89 -34.30
N GLY A 17 2.23 -21.63 -34.00
CA GLY A 17 2.66 -21.02 -32.75
C GLY A 17 1.96 -21.67 -31.55
N ALA A 18 2.69 -22.49 -30.77
CA ALA A 18 2.20 -23.02 -29.53
C ALA A 18 2.04 -21.84 -28.54
N HIS A 19 0.80 -21.39 -28.34
CA HIS A 19 0.47 -20.46 -27.26
C HIS A 19 0.58 -21.24 -25.95
N ALA A 20 1.58 -20.93 -25.13
CA ALA A 20 1.62 -21.40 -23.74
C ALA A 20 0.35 -20.90 -23.04
N PRO A 21 -0.35 -21.74 -22.25
CA PRO A 21 -1.52 -21.30 -21.51
C PRO A 21 -1.07 -20.17 -20.56
N ALA A 22 -1.76 -19.03 -20.63
CA ALA A 22 -1.60 -17.97 -19.63
C ALA A 22 -1.92 -18.59 -18.26
N VAL A 23 -0.93 -18.67 -17.38
CA VAL A 23 -1.15 -19.04 -15.98
C VAL A 23 -2.11 -17.99 -15.43
N ALA A 24 -3.33 -18.41 -15.08
CA ALA A 24 -4.29 -17.55 -14.42
C ALA A 24 -3.61 -17.02 -13.15
N ALA A 25 -3.44 -15.69 -13.04
CA ALA A 25 -2.95 -15.06 -11.84
C ALA A 25 -3.83 -15.51 -10.68
N GLY A 26 -3.25 -16.23 -9.71
CA GLY A 26 -3.98 -16.70 -8.55
C GLY A 26 -4.46 -15.49 -7.77
N THR A 27 -5.77 -15.32 -7.62
CA THR A 27 -6.31 -14.25 -6.78
C THR A 27 -6.12 -14.63 -5.33
N ALA A 28 -5.30 -13.88 -4.58
CA ALA A 28 -5.21 -14.05 -3.13
C ALA A 28 -6.59 -13.82 -2.51
N ALA A 29 -7.03 -14.75 -1.65
CA ALA A 29 -8.31 -14.61 -0.96
C ALA A 29 -8.30 -13.42 -0.01
N GLU A 30 -9.38 -12.64 -0.01
CA GLU A 30 -9.58 -11.57 0.96
C GLU A 30 -9.62 -12.15 2.38
N PRO A 31 -8.79 -11.66 3.31
CA PRO A 31 -8.88 -12.11 4.70
C PRO A 31 -10.16 -11.58 5.37
N ARG A 32 -10.53 -12.17 6.51
CA ARG A 32 -11.64 -11.62 7.32
C ARG A 32 -11.24 -10.24 7.83
N ILE A 33 -11.99 -9.21 7.44
CA ILE A 33 -11.80 -7.81 7.82
C ILE A 33 -13.04 -7.35 8.60
N VAL A 34 -12.82 -6.67 9.73
CA VAL A 34 -13.87 -5.99 10.49
C VAL A 34 -13.94 -4.55 9.97
N TRP A 35 -15.10 -4.15 9.46
CA TRP A 35 -15.35 -2.76 9.10
C TRP A 35 -15.64 -1.94 10.37
N ASP A 36 -14.71 -1.07 10.74
CA ASP A 36 -14.75 -0.27 11.96
C ASP A 36 -14.35 1.19 11.62
N PRO A 37 -15.26 1.92 10.92
CA PRO A 37 -14.90 3.16 10.27
C PRO A 37 -14.73 4.32 11.24
N ILE A 38 -13.68 5.10 11.04
CA ILE A 38 -13.53 6.44 11.63
C ILE A 38 -14.39 7.46 10.84
N PRO A 39 -14.80 8.58 11.47
CA PRO A 39 -15.49 9.66 10.77
C PRO A 39 -14.61 10.24 9.65
N PHE A 40 -15.11 10.22 8.41
CA PHE A 40 -14.43 10.82 7.25
C PHE A 40 -15.46 11.57 6.39
N GLY A 41 -16.12 12.56 7.01
CA GLY A 41 -17.18 13.37 6.43
C GLY A 41 -16.69 14.46 5.45
N PRO A 42 -17.61 15.33 4.99
CA PRO A 42 -17.28 16.37 4.01
C PRO A 42 -16.17 17.33 4.46
N ALA A 43 -16.12 17.71 5.73
CA ALA A 43 -15.10 18.58 6.29
C ALA A 43 -13.70 17.95 6.14
N ARG A 44 -13.53 16.70 6.62
CA ARG A 44 -12.26 15.98 6.54
C ARG A 44 -11.82 15.71 5.09
N LYS A 45 -12.77 15.47 4.18
CA LYS A 45 -12.50 15.38 2.73
C LYS A 45 -11.99 16.69 2.14
N ALA A 46 -12.57 17.82 2.53
CA ALA A 46 -12.11 19.14 2.10
C ALA A 46 -10.70 19.47 2.64
N GLN A 47 -10.43 19.13 3.90
CA GLN A 47 -9.10 19.27 4.51
C GLN A 47 -8.07 18.40 3.78
N MET A 48 -8.39 17.14 3.43
CA MET A 48 -7.52 16.28 2.65
C MET A 48 -7.23 16.87 1.26
N ALA A 49 -8.22 17.43 0.59
CA ALA A 49 -7.99 18.09 -0.70
C ALA A 49 -7.09 19.35 -0.55
N ALA A 50 -7.18 20.08 0.57
CA ALA A 50 -6.28 21.19 0.88
C ALA A 50 -4.86 20.71 1.18
N TYR A 51 -4.72 19.60 1.95
CA TYR A 51 -3.45 18.92 2.18
C TYR A 51 -2.78 18.53 0.85
N VAL A 52 -3.50 17.87 -0.05
CA VAL A 52 -2.99 17.48 -1.38
C VAL A 52 -2.51 18.70 -2.18
N ARG A 53 -3.26 19.81 -2.16
CA ARG A 53 -2.82 21.05 -2.83
C ARG A 53 -1.48 21.56 -2.31
N ARG A 54 -1.24 21.44 -1.00
CA ARG A 54 -0.02 21.90 -0.34
C ARG A 54 1.16 20.97 -0.60
N HIS A 55 0.96 19.65 -0.46
CA HIS A 55 2.03 18.66 -0.45
C HIS A 55 2.33 18.04 -1.83
N TYR A 56 1.35 18.06 -2.74
CA TYR A 56 1.39 17.36 -4.03
C TYR A 56 0.87 18.20 -5.19
N GLY A 57 0.62 19.50 -4.96
CA GLY A 57 0.00 20.39 -5.95
C GLY A 57 0.83 20.60 -7.20
N SER A 58 2.13 20.32 -7.17
CA SER A 58 3.03 20.40 -8.33
C SER A 58 2.71 19.36 -9.40
N PHE A 59 2.10 18.22 -9.05
CA PHE A 59 1.84 17.13 -10.00
C PHE A 59 0.43 16.55 -9.95
N MET A 60 -0.37 16.84 -8.91
CA MET A 60 -1.74 16.32 -8.84
C MET A 60 -2.77 17.37 -8.44
N LYS A 61 -4.01 17.17 -8.92
CA LYS A 61 -5.13 18.03 -8.56
C LYS A 61 -5.60 17.76 -7.14
N PRO A 62 -6.09 18.77 -6.40
CA PRO A 62 -6.67 18.60 -5.07
C PRO A 62 -7.76 17.53 -5.06
N THR A 63 -7.59 16.55 -4.18
CA THR A 63 -8.53 15.43 -4.01
C THR A 63 -8.39 14.82 -2.62
N TRP A 64 -9.42 14.13 -2.16
CA TRP A 64 -9.38 13.29 -0.95
C TRP A 64 -9.28 11.80 -1.30
N ARG A 65 -9.28 11.48 -2.60
CA ARG A 65 -9.33 10.09 -3.06
C ARG A 65 -7.93 9.51 -3.23
N LEU A 66 -7.75 8.32 -2.72
CA LEU A 66 -6.63 7.45 -3.08
C LEU A 66 -7.00 6.70 -4.35
N VAL A 67 -6.22 6.92 -5.41
CA VAL A 67 -6.45 6.30 -6.71
C VAL A 67 -5.21 5.53 -7.11
N ASN A 68 -5.39 4.24 -7.43
CA ASN A 68 -4.32 3.38 -7.92
C ASN A 68 -3.07 3.37 -7.00
N PRO A 69 -3.18 2.85 -5.76
CA PRO A 69 -2.06 2.83 -4.83
C PRO A 69 -0.92 1.94 -5.35
N HIS A 70 0.32 2.40 -5.16
CA HIS A 70 1.54 1.71 -5.59
C HIS A 70 2.39 1.22 -4.42
N VAL A 71 2.10 1.66 -3.20
CA VAL A 71 2.88 1.39 -2.00
C VAL A 71 1.98 0.89 -0.87
N ILE A 72 2.50 -0.03 -0.07
CA ILE A 72 1.94 -0.36 1.25
C ILE A 72 2.97 0.01 2.28
N VAL A 73 2.58 0.85 3.26
CA VAL A 73 3.46 1.24 4.36
C VAL A 73 3.04 0.53 5.63
N ILE A 74 4.01 -0.12 6.26
CA ILE A 74 3.86 -0.87 7.51
C ILE A 74 4.30 0.01 8.67
N HIS A 75 3.43 0.10 9.69
CA HIS A 75 3.61 0.90 10.91
C HIS A 75 3.36 0.06 12.17
N TYR A 76 3.79 0.57 13.32
CA TYR A 76 3.27 0.16 14.62
C TYR A 76 2.71 1.37 15.39
N THR A 77 1.69 1.12 16.23
CA THR A 77 0.85 2.18 16.81
C THR A 77 1.46 2.92 17.99
N ASP A 78 2.49 2.37 18.59
CA ASP A 78 3.02 2.82 19.91
C ASP A 78 1.92 2.94 20.98
N GLY A 79 0.92 2.05 20.89
CA GLY A 79 -0.24 2.08 21.79
C GLY A 79 -1.22 0.92 21.56
N SER A 80 -2.38 1.00 22.23
CA SER A 80 -3.47 0.05 22.10
C SER A 80 -4.34 0.33 20.86
N TYR A 81 -5.14 -0.67 20.43
CA TYR A 81 -6.15 -0.46 19.37
C TYR A 81 -7.09 0.72 19.69
N SER A 82 -7.65 0.75 20.90
CA SER A 82 -8.62 1.79 21.28
C SER A 82 -7.99 3.19 21.31
N SER A 83 -6.74 3.34 21.75
CA SER A 83 -6.06 4.64 21.73
C SER A 83 -5.80 5.08 20.29
N THR A 84 -5.34 4.17 19.42
CA THR A 84 -5.09 4.45 18.00
C THR A 84 -6.37 4.82 17.26
N PHE A 85 -7.44 4.03 17.47
CA PHE A 85 -8.76 4.34 16.90
C PHE A 85 -9.25 5.74 17.29
N ASN A 86 -9.18 6.07 18.60
CA ASN A 86 -9.60 7.37 19.10
C ASN A 86 -8.75 8.52 18.51
N THR A 87 -7.43 8.33 18.40
CA THR A 87 -6.55 9.31 17.76
C THR A 87 -6.97 9.55 16.30
N PHE A 88 -7.21 8.48 15.55
CA PHE A 88 -7.59 8.59 14.15
C PHE A 88 -9.04 9.08 13.93
N ALA A 89 -9.95 8.79 14.86
CA ALA A 89 -11.34 9.25 14.80
C ALA A 89 -11.46 10.76 15.08
N ASN A 90 -10.58 11.31 15.90
CA ASN A 90 -10.57 12.75 16.21
C ASN A 90 -9.88 13.53 15.09
N ASP A 91 -10.64 14.37 14.40
CA ASP A 91 -10.11 15.21 13.31
C ASP A 91 -9.52 16.52 13.88
N VAL A 92 -8.40 16.39 14.59
CA VAL A 92 -7.64 17.51 15.16
C VAL A 92 -6.26 17.58 14.53
N PRO A 93 -5.61 18.76 14.47
CA PRO A 93 -4.23 18.85 13.98
C PRO A 93 -3.32 17.90 14.75
N ASP A 94 -2.48 17.18 14.02
CA ASP A 94 -1.49 16.30 14.66
C ASP A 94 -0.45 17.10 15.47
N SER A 95 0.14 16.47 16.47
CA SER A 95 1.07 17.14 17.38
C SER A 95 2.43 17.45 16.76
N GLU A 96 2.78 16.80 15.65
CA GLU A 96 4.09 16.94 15.01
C GLU A 96 4.10 18.05 13.95
N LEU A 97 3.16 17.98 13.00
CA LEU A 97 3.11 18.91 11.86
C LEU A 97 2.06 19.99 12.02
N HIS A 98 1.16 19.86 13.02
CA HIS A 98 0.05 20.78 13.28
C HIS A 98 -0.88 20.96 12.07
N GLU A 99 -1.09 19.89 11.30
CA GLU A 99 -1.84 19.90 10.06
C GLU A 99 -3.17 19.14 10.13
N LEU A 100 -4.12 19.58 9.31
CA LEU A 100 -5.37 18.88 9.01
C LEU A 100 -5.36 18.29 7.59
N PRO A 101 -6.10 17.20 7.37
CA PRO A 101 -6.86 16.43 8.35
C PRO A 101 -5.94 15.71 9.33
N ALA A 102 -6.50 15.25 10.44
CA ALA A 102 -5.78 14.38 11.37
C ALA A 102 -5.18 13.16 10.67
N THR A 103 -4.14 12.57 11.28
CA THR A 103 -3.56 11.31 10.80
C THR A 103 -4.59 10.19 10.78
N CYS A 104 -4.42 9.23 9.90
CA CYS A 104 -5.20 8.00 9.83
C CYS A 104 -4.43 6.90 9.08
N ALA A 105 -4.80 5.64 9.28
CA ALA A 105 -4.38 4.53 8.44
C ALA A 105 -5.60 3.81 7.86
N HIS A 106 -5.39 3.01 6.82
CA HIS A 106 -6.47 2.23 6.21
C HIS A 106 -6.87 1.06 7.08
N PHE A 107 -5.88 0.43 7.73
CA PHE A 107 -6.07 -0.72 8.59
C PHE A 107 -5.30 -0.57 9.90
N VAL A 108 -5.87 -1.17 10.94
CA VAL A 108 -5.16 -1.49 12.19
C VAL A 108 -5.30 -2.98 12.44
N ILE A 109 -4.19 -3.66 12.70
CA ILE A 109 -4.19 -5.08 13.09
C ILE A 109 -3.87 -5.13 14.57
N ASP A 110 -4.79 -5.66 15.38
CA ASP A 110 -4.57 -5.78 16.81
C ASP A 110 -3.67 -6.96 17.18
N ALA A 111 -3.24 -7.05 18.43
CA ALA A 111 -2.38 -8.12 18.93
C ALA A 111 -3.06 -9.51 18.89
N SER A 112 -4.38 -9.59 18.79
CA SER A 112 -5.09 -10.86 18.59
C SER A 112 -5.10 -11.32 17.12
N GLY A 113 -4.69 -10.43 16.20
CA GLY A 113 -4.67 -10.64 14.76
C GLY A 113 -5.99 -10.25 14.08
N VAL A 114 -6.90 -9.55 14.75
CA VAL A 114 -8.09 -8.99 14.08
C VAL A 114 -7.66 -7.82 13.20
N ILE A 115 -8.13 -7.82 11.96
CA ILE A 115 -7.89 -6.75 11.00
C ILE A 115 -9.09 -5.80 11.04
N HIS A 116 -8.86 -4.57 11.46
CA HIS A 116 -9.85 -3.49 11.44
C HIS A 116 -9.58 -2.59 10.24
N GLN A 117 -10.60 -2.38 9.40
CA GLN A 117 -10.53 -1.40 8.31
C GLN A 117 -11.22 -0.11 8.75
N LEU A 118 -10.47 0.98 8.79
CA LEU A 118 -10.92 2.26 9.34
C LEU A 118 -11.45 3.22 8.28
N VAL A 119 -11.00 3.10 7.03
CA VAL A 119 -11.51 3.90 5.90
C VAL A 119 -11.58 3.04 4.64
N SER A 120 -12.36 3.49 3.67
CA SER A 120 -12.38 2.86 2.34
C SER A 120 -10.98 2.92 1.69
N LEU A 121 -10.60 1.89 0.95
CA LEU A 121 -9.36 1.86 0.14
C LEU A 121 -9.29 2.95 -0.93
N GLN A 122 -10.38 3.67 -1.16
CA GLN A 122 -10.42 4.84 -2.06
C GLN A 122 -10.25 6.16 -1.31
N THR A 123 -9.98 6.13 -0.01
CA THR A 123 -9.79 7.32 0.82
C THR A 123 -8.31 7.51 1.10
N MET A 124 -7.78 8.69 0.79
CA MET A 124 -6.41 9.04 1.16
C MET A 124 -6.31 9.28 2.67
N CYS A 125 -5.33 8.67 3.32
CA CYS A 125 -4.99 8.86 4.73
C CYS A 125 -3.64 9.53 4.88
N ARG A 126 -3.49 10.34 5.92
CA ARG A 126 -2.19 10.89 6.33
C ARG A 126 -1.53 9.91 7.31
N HIS A 127 -0.54 9.18 6.87
CA HIS A 127 0.26 8.26 7.68
C HIS A 127 1.76 8.28 7.32
N THR A 128 2.13 8.83 6.15
CA THR A 128 3.52 8.88 5.70
C THR A 128 3.71 10.09 4.79
N VAL A 129 4.47 11.08 5.24
CA VAL A 129 4.80 12.26 4.43
C VAL A 129 5.45 11.82 3.11
N GLY A 130 5.08 12.47 2.03
CA GLY A 130 5.59 12.17 0.68
C GLY A 130 4.96 10.95 0.00
N LEU A 131 4.20 10.09 0.72
CA LEU A 131 3.61 8.87 0.16
C LEU A 131 2.07 8.78 0.30
N ASN A 132 1.43 9.67 1.06
CA ASN A 132 -0.02 9.59 1.30
C ASN A 132 -0.87 9.57 0.02
N TRP A 133 -0.38 10.18 -1.06
CA TRP A 133 -1.06 10.23 -2.34
C TRP A 133 -1.17 8.87 -3.06
N THR A 134 -0.36 7.88 -2.68
CA THR A 134 -0.23 6.60 -3.38
C THR A 134 -0.10 5.39 -2.46
N ALA A 135 -0.13 5.58 -1.13
CA ALA A 135 0.13 4.52 -0.18
C ALA A 135 -1.11 4.07 0.60
N ILE A 136 -1.19 2.76 0.85
CA ILE A 136 -2.08 2.15 1.83
C ILE A 136 -1.30 1.98 3.14
N GLY A 137 -1.73 2.61 4.23
CA GLY A 137 -1.13 2.48 5.55
C GLY A 137 -1.75 1.35 6.35
N ILE A 138 -0.92 0.55 7.00
CA ILE A 138 -1.31 -0.56 7.88
C ILE A 138 -0.58 -0.41 9.20
N GLU A 139 -1.32 -0.14 10.25
CA GLU A 139 -0.84 -0.08 11.63
C GLU A 139 -0.89 -1.46 12.29
N HIS A 140 0.07 -1.72 13.16
CA HIS A 140 0.12 -2.92 14.00
C HIS A 140 0.15 -2.49 15.46
N VAL A 141 -0.79 -2.98 16.25
CA VAL A 141 -0.76 -2.71 17.70
C VAL A 141 0.53 -3.27 18.29
N GLY A 142 1.40 -2.39 18.79
CA GLY A 142 2.72 -2.74 19.30
C GLY A 142 3.60 -1.52 19.53
N PHE A 143 4.80 -1.75 20.08
CA PHE A 143 5.73 -0.73 20.50
C PHE A 143 7.13 -0.87 19.86
N SER A 144 7.30 -1.86 18.98
CA SER A 144 8.55 -2.05 18.24
C SER A 144 8.38 -3.04 17.07
N ASP A 145 9.25 -2.94 16.09
CA ASP A 145 9.36 -3.88 14.98
C ASP A 145 9.51 -5.32 15.48
N ALA A 146 10.39 -5.53 16.47
CA ALA A 146 10.66 -6.85 17.03
C ALA A 146 9.42 -7.48 17.69
N GLN A 147 8.63 -6.69 18.42
CA GLN A 147 7.40 -7.14 19.05
C GLN A 147 6.39 -7.59 17.99
N VAL A 148 6.14 -6.77 16.98
CA VAL A 148 5.19 -7.07 15.90
C VAL A 148 5.65 -8.27 15.08
N LEU A 149 6.91 -8.32 14.69
CA LEU A 149 7.48 -9.44 13.94
C LEU A 149 7.48 -10.75 14.74
N GLY A 150 7.53 -10.68 16.08
CA GLY A 150 7.47 -11.82 16.98
C GLY A 150 6.06 -12.34 17.22
N ASP A 151 5.02 -11.54 17.05
CA ASP A 151 3.63 -11.97 17.25
C ASP A 151 3.13 -12.78 16.05
N THR A 152 3.03 -14.08 16.21
CA THR A 152 2.66 -15.00 15.12
C THR A 152 1.23 -14.82 14.65
N ARG A 153 0.29 -14.40 15.50
CA ARG A 153 -1.12 -14.17 15.14
C ARG A 153 -1.26 -12.90 14.32
N GLN A 154 -0.72 -11.81 14.83
CA GLN A 154 -0.73 -10.51 14.16
C GLN A 154 0.00 -10.58 12.82
N MET A 155 1.19 -11.19 12.77
CA MET A 155 1.96 -11.36 11.54
C MET A 155 1.24 -12.22 10.50
N ARG A 156 0.56 -13.30 10.91
CA ARG A 156 -0.23 -14.13 9.97
C ARG A 156 -1.33 -13.31 9.30
N SER A 157 -2.03 -12.49 10.07
CA SER A 157 -3.09 -11.61 9.56
C SER A 157 -2.51 -10.52 8.66
N SER A 158 -1.42 -9.90 9.08
CA SER A 158 -0.71 -8.87 8.31
C SER A 158 -0.24 -9.38 6.95
N LEU A 159 0.44 -10.52 6.90
CA LEU A 159 0.93 -11.09 5.66
C LEU A 159 -0.20 -11.46 4.70
N ARG A 160 -1.33 -12.00 5.20
CA ARG A 160 -2.51 -12.31 4.38
C ARG A 160 -3.15 -11.04 3.82
N LEU A 161 -3.32 -10.00 4.66
CA LEU A 161 -3.86 -8.71 4.22
C LEU A 161 -2.98 -8.08 3.14
N VAL A 162 -1.67 -8.01 3.38
CA VAL A 162 -0.72 -7.42 2.44
C VAL A 162 -0.69 -8.20 1.13
N HIS A 163 -0.67 -9.54 1.18
CA HIS A 163 -0.70 -10.36 -0.03
C HIS A 163 -1.98 -10.12 -0.85
N TRP A 164 -3.14 -10.08 -0.20
CA TRP A 164 -4.40 -9.75 -0.87
C TRP A 164 -4.38 -8.35 -1.50
N LEU A 165 -3.88 -7.33 -0.78
CA LEU A 165 -3.73 -5.97 -1.32
C LEU A 165 -2.76 -5.90 -2.49
N GLN A 166 -1.64 -6.65 -2.41
CA GLN A 166 -0.69 -6.75 -3.53
C GLN A 166 -1.37 -7.28 -4.80
N CYS A 167 -2.12 -8.37 -4.67
CA CYS A 167 -2.83 -8.97 -5.80
C CYS A 167 -3.95 -8.04 -6.33
N ARG A 168 -4.66 -7.37 -5.44
CA ARG A 168 -5.75 -6.46 -5.80
C ARG A 168 -5.27 -5.22 -6.56
N PHE A 169 -4.12 -4.67 -6.18
CA PHE A 169 -3.60 -3.41 -6.73
C PHE A 169 -2.31 -3.57 -7.55
N ASN A 170 -1.88 -4.79 -7.80
CA ASN A 170 -0.62 -5.10 -8.50
C ASN A 170 0.60 -4.42 -7.83
N ILE A 171 0.65 -4.40 -6.49
CA ILE A 171 1.75 -3.80 -5.73
C ILE A 171 2.87 -4.83 -5.57
N GLN A 172 4.06 -4.50 -6.07
CA GLN A 172 5.21 -5.39 -5.97
C GLN A 172 5.75 -5.46 -4.53
N THR A 173 6.30 -6.62 -4.13
CA THR A 173 6.83 -6.82 -2.78
C THR A 173 7.90 -5.79 -2.38
N ARG A 174 8.68 -5.25 -3.32
CA ARG A 174 9.64 -4.17 -3.04
C ARG A 174 8.99 -2.86 -2.62
N ASN A 175 7.70 -2.66 -2.96
CA ASN A 175 6.92 -1.49 -2.60
C ASN A 175 6.06 -1.73 -1.34
N VAL A 176 6.27 -2.85 -0.64
CA VAL A 176 5.82 -3.06 0.74
C VAL A 176 6.98 -2.63 1.63
N ILE A 177 6.86 -1.47 2.23
CA ILE A 177 7.94 -0.79 2.95
C ILE A 177 7.55 -0.48 4.39
N GLY A 178 8.54 -0.29 5.25
CA GLY A 178 8.35 0.32 6.56
C GLY A 178 8.34 1.85 6.47
N HIS A 179 7.82 2.53 7.48
CA HIS A 179 7.84 3.98 7.51
C HIS A 179 9.28 4.52 7.41
N ALA A 180 10.21 3.89 8.10
CA ALA A 180 11.64 4.24 8.04
C ALA A 180 12.27 4.12 6.65
N GLU A 181 11.62 3.44 5.70
CA GLU A 181 12.08 3.32 4.31
C GLU A 181 11.40 4.35 3.37
N SER A 182 10.50 5.20 3.87
CA SER A 182 9.66 6.10 3.06
C SER A 182 10.48 6.98 2.12
N LEU A 183 11.59 7.55 2.60
CA LEU A 183 12.46 8.44 1.81
C LEU A 183 13.19 7.72 0.66
N SER A 184 13.32 6.40 0.74
CA SER A 184 13.97 5.58 -0.30
C SER A 184 12.97 5.08 -1.37
N SER A 185 11.67 5.34 -1.18
CA SER A 185 10.65 4.93 -2.15
C SER A 185 10.75 5.74 -3.43
N PRO A 186 10.71 5.12 -4.62
CA PRO A 186 10.67 5.84 -5.89
C PRO A 186 9.38 6.65 -6.08
N TYR A 187 8.39 6.45 -5.23
CA TYR A 187 7.12 7.19 -5.21
C TYR A 187 7.12 8.35 -4.22
N HIS A 188 8.20 8.52 -3.42
CA HIS A 188 8.27 9.62 -2.47
C HIS A 188 8.30 10.95 -3.21
N HIS A 189 7.31 11.79 -2.91
CA HIS A 189 7.22 13.15 -3.44
C HIS A 189 6.63 14.09 -2.40
N GLU A 190 7.30 15.21 -2.15
CA GLU A 190 6.86 16.21 -1.18
C GLU A 190 7.20 17.61 -1.70
N ASP A 191 6.18 18.45 -1.86
CA ASP A 191 6.35 19.83 -2.35
C ASP A 191 6.86 20.76 -1.26
N VAL A 192 6.50 20.52 0.02
CA VAL A 192 6.93 21.35 1.16
C VAL A 192 8.39 21.06 1.48
N PRO A 193 9.33 22.02 1.26
CA PRO A 193 10.76 21.74 1.35
C PRO A 193 11.21 21.23 2.72
N SER A 194 10.65 21.77 3.81
CA SER A 194 10.99 21.36 5.19
C SER A 194 10.56 19.96 5.55
N LEU A 195 9.63 19.33 4.78
CA LEU A 195 9.08 18.01 5.04
C LEU A 195 9.66 16.92 4.12
N ARG A 196 10.51 17.28 3.16
CA ARG A 196 11.09 16.31 2.20
C ARG A 196 11.94 15.22 2.82
N THR A 197 12.41 15.42 4.03
CA THR A 197 13.24 14.46 4.77
C THR A 197 12.55 13.97 6.04
N GLN A 198 11.26 14.29 6.23
CA GLN A 198 10.49 13.81 7.38
C GLN A 198 10.19 12.32 7.22
N THR A 199 10.49 11.55 8.24
CA THR A 199 10.21 10.10 8.33
C THR A 199 10.23 9.67 9.79
N HIS A 200 9.69 8.49 10.08
CA HIS A 200 9.72 7.88 11.40
C HIS A 200 10.56 6.60 11.39
N SER A 201 10.92 6.11 12.56
CA SER A 201 11.85 4.98 12.72
C SER A 201 11.16 3.61 12.71
N ASP A 202 9.85 3.55 12.58
CA ASP A 202 9.09 2.31 12.59
C ASP A 202 9.31 1.48 11.33
N PHE A 203 9.54 0.20 11.52
CA PHE A 203 9.86 -0.80 10.50
C PHE A 203 11.07 -0.44 9.66
N VAL A 204 12.23 -0.50 10.31
CA VAL A 204 13.52 -0.25 9.66
C VAL A 204 13.85 -1.27 8.57
N HIS A 205 14.72 -0.91 7.65
CA HIS A 205 15.06 -1.72 6.46
C HIS A 205 15.38 -3.19 6.78
N ARG A 206 16.19 -3.46 7.83
CA ARG A 206 16.55 -4.83 8.25
C ARG A 206 15.31 -5.65 8.61
N ASP A 207 14.37 -5.05 9.34
CA ASP A 207 13.17 -5.73 9.82
C ASP A 207 12.17 -5.90 8.67
N MET A 208 12.11 -4.95 7.76
CA MET A 208 11.35 -5.09 6.51
C MET A 208 11.94 -6.14 5.55
N GLN A 209 13.23 -6.40 5.56
CA GLN A 209 13.81 -7.56 4.84
C GLN A 209 13.20 -8.87 5.35
N THR A 210 13.08 -9.02 6.68
CA THR A 210 12.43 -10.18 7.31
C THR A 210 10.94 -10.25 6.94
N TYR A 211 10.20 -9.14 7.02
CA TYR A 211 8.80 -9.06 6.64
C TYR A 211 8.59 -9.49 5.18
N ARG A 212 9.31 -8.89 4.24
CA ARG A 212 9.23 -9.21 2.82
C ARG A 212 9.65 -10.64 2.49
N ALA A 213 10.61 -11.21 3.23
CA ALA A 213 10.98 -12.62 3.07
C ALA A 213 9.83 -13.56 3.46
N ARG A 214 9.10 -13.25 4.54
CA ARG A 214 7.88 -14.01 4.93
C ARG A 214 6.76 -13.84 3.90
N LEU A 215 6.57 -12.64 3.38
CA LEU A 215 5.54 -12.33 2.38
C LEU A 215 5.77 -13.11 1.07
N ARG A 216 7.02 -13.20 0.59
CA ARG A 216 7.36 -13.98 -0.62
C ARG A 216 7.02 -15.47 -0.52
N ARG A 217 6.96 -16.03 0.70
CA ARG A 217 6.59 -17.44 0.92
C ARG A 217 5.10 -17.73 0.64
N LEU A 218 4.27 -16.71 0.55
CA LEU A 218 2.85 -16.86 0.20
C LEU A 218 2.65 -17.06 -1.31
N GLY A 219 3.68 -16.86 -2.12
CA GLY A 219 3.62 -16.95 -3.58
C GLY A 219 3.34 -15.60 -4.24
N GLY A 220 3.21 -15.64 -5.56
CA GLY A 220 2.80 -14.50 -6.37
C GLY A 220 1.28 -14.43 -6.54
N CYS A 221 0.82 -13.36 -7.11
CA CYS A 221 -0.55 -13.23 -7.63
C CYS A 221 -0.64 -13.96 -9.00
#